data_0a1da16102e3aecaf86b2152eb901671
#
_entry.id   0a1da16102e3aecaf86b2152eb901671
#
_cell.length_a   1.000
_cell.length_b   1.000
_cell.length_c   1.000
_cell.angle_alpha   90.00
_cell.angle_beta   90.00
_cell.angle_gamma   90.00
#
_symmetry.space_group_name_H-M   'P 1'
#
loop_
_entity.id
_entity.type
_entity.pdbx_description
1 polymer ?
#
loop_
_entity_poly.entity_id
_entity_poly.type
_entity_poly.pdbx_seq_one_letter_code
_entity_poly.pdbx_strand_id
1 'polypeptide(L)'
;MKKVVKLISLLLATMVFVTGCKSDTDVKSNEVKTSKKTSEYINLTMIRASTINPILNTDKSVSYVLDLVYDSLFELDENYNIQPKLVESYSISSNNKKIDITLKDNIKWHDGESLTAKDVKYTYELINENKDSAYNSLVSNISGITVHGSKKLTINFKDSYAFSLETLIFPIVSKDKLDGLKTDELKLAKNNLVGSGAYKIKKYEDRDYMILELNSDYYDLNKDNNKKEVYVKMVPDTESQTEMVLSLDSDISKVTLGSISKFTDNDNFVINKYQGRNYDYVLFNYDNKYLNNLDIRKAISFAVDRESIIKDAYSDRAKLSNFPLNSTSKYYDSDLKPLSYNTENAQNYLKKAVLSLDNTDNNTASSKSNDTNSADSTNNNKNDVNSIENTKSEDTNKVASDGNIKNNTEQTSNNSEDTTAK
;
A
#
# COMPACT_ATOMS: atom_id res chain seq x y z
N MET A 1 -45.45 -35.77 -37.75
CA MET A 1 -44.83 -35.12 -36.61
C MET A 1 -44.51 -33.62 -36.84
N LYS A 2 -44.05 -33.15 -37.98
CA LYS A 2 -43.74 -31.72 -38.22
C LYS A 2 -44.91 -30.74 -38.25
N LYS A 3 -46.17 -31.20 -38.51
CA LYS A 3 -47.38 -30.36 -38.52
C LYS A 3 -48.02 -30.19 -37.14
N VAL A 4 -47.84 -31.14 -36.22
CA VAL A 4 -48.37 -31.08 -34.85
C VAL A 4 -47.54 -30.13 -33.97
N VAL A 5 -46.22 -30.06 -34.17
CA VAL A 5 -45.33 -29.16 -33.43
C VAL A 5 -45.57 -27.68 -33.79
N LYS A 6 -45.96 -27.36 -35.04
CA LYS A 6 -46.32 -25.99 -35.45
C LYS A 6 -47.67 -25.52 -34.88
N LEU A 7 -48.62 -26.42 -34.61
CA LEU A 7 -49.91 -26.07 -33.99
C LEU A 7 -49.75 -25.81 -32.48
N ILE A 8 -48.87 -26.54 -31.79
CA ILE A 8 -48.60 -26.34 -30.37
C ILE A 8 -47.83 -25.03 -30.12
N SER A 9 -46.92 -24.66 -31.02
CA SER A 9 -46.20 -23.39 -30.97
C SER A 9 -47.09 -22.16 -31.20
N LEU A 10 -48.17 -22.30 -32.00
CA LEU A 10 -49.11 -21.20 -32.24
C LEU A 10 -50.14 -21.05 -31.10
N LEU A 11 -50.45 -22.12 -30.36
CA LEU A 11 -51.36 -22.07 -29.19
C LEU A 11 -50.71 -21.47 -27.94
N LEU A 12 -49.36 -21.59 -27.77
CA LEU A 12 -48.64 -20.93 -26.69
C LEU A 12 -48.46 -19.42 -26.88
N ALA A 13 -48.46 -18.95 -28.13
CA ALA A 13 -48.30 -17.52 -28.43
C ALA A 13 -49.60 -16.70 -28.26
N THR A 14 -50.77 -17.35 -28.14
CA THR A 14 -52.06 -16.66 -27.97
C THR A 14 -52.56 -16.57 -26.54
N MET A 15 -51.85 -17.15 -25.55
CA MET A 15 -52.23 -17.07 -24.12
C MET A 15 -51.63 -15.90 -23.34
N VAL A 16 -50.89 -15.00 -24.01
CA VAL A 16 -50.20 -13.87 -23.31
C VAL A 16 -50.96 -12.53 -23.51
N PHE A 17 -52.11 -12.49 -24.22
CA PHE A 17 -52.78 -11.23 -24.55
C PHE A 17 -54.18 -11.04 -24.02
N VAL A 18 -54.59 -11.63 -22.91
CA VAL A 18 -55.91 -11.30 -22.32
C VAL A 18 -55.80 -11.21 -20.80
N THR A 19 -55.19 -10.17 -20.26
CA THR A 19 -55.59 -9.57 -19.00
C THR A 19 -55.23 -8.08 -19.00
N GLY A 20 -55.96 -7.31 -19.76
CA GLY A 20 -56.04 -5.86 -19.64
C GLY A 20 -57.35 -5.52 -18.97
N CYS A 21 -57.46 -5.47 -17.64
CA CYS A 21 -58.54 -4.81 -16.95
C CYS A 21 -58.21 -3.31 -16.88
N LYS A 22 -59.04 -2.51 -17.63
CA LYS A 22 -59.24 -1.13 -17.33
C LYS A 22 -59.98 -1.01 -15.99
N SER A 23 -59.41 -0.31 -15.05
CA SER A 23 -60.15 0.38 -14.02
C SER A 23 -59.52 1.74 -13.85
N ASP A 24 -60.28 2.75 -14.31
CA ASP A 24 -60.08 4.15 -13.90
C ASP A 24 -60.25 4.25 -12.39
N THR A 25 -59.19 4.49 -11.71
CA THR A 25 -59.21 5.04 -10.34
C THR A 25 -58.04 5.99 -10.22
N ASP A 26 -58.39 7.25 -9.99
CA ASP A 26 -57.47 8.32 -9.59
C ASP A 26 -56.50 7.83 -8.52
N VAL A 27 -55.29 7.47 -8.89
CA VAL A 27 -54.21 7.25 -7.95
C VAL A 27 -53.51 8.59 -7.78
N LYS A 28 -53.88 9.28 -6.70
CA LYS A 28 -53.03 10.32 -6.11
C LYS A 28 -51.62 9.75 -6.01
N SER A 29 -50.67 10.42 -6.65
CA SER A 29 -49.25 10.18 -6.47
C SER A 29 -48.89 10.26 -4.99
N ASN A 30 -48.97 9.15 -4.29
CA ASN A 30 -48.25 9.00 -3.05
C ASN A 30 -46.75 8.97 -3.43
N GLU A 31 -46.08 10.11 -3.20
CA GLU A 31 -44.67 10.10 -3.01
C GLU A 31 -44.34 9.00 -2.00
N VAL A 32 -43.81 7.89 -2.49
CA VAL A 32 -43.16 6.91 -1.66
C VAL A 32 -41.91 7.61 -1.12
N LYS A 33 -42.07 8.32 0.00
CA LYS A 33 -40.94 8.63 0.86
C LYS A 33 -40.36 7.29 1.26
N THR A 34 -39.39 6.81 0.47
CA THR A 34 -38.47 5.77 0.92
C THR A 34 -37.74 6.34 2.13
N SER A 35 -38.31 6.10 3.31
CA SER A 35 -37.55 6.23 4.55
C SER A 35 -36.37 5.30 4.36
N LYS A 36 -35.17 5.84 4.16
CA LYS A 36 -33.93 5.09 4.30
C LYS A 36 -33.98 4.41 5.67
N LYS A 37 -34.42 3.16 5.72
CA LYS A 37 -34.29 2.33 6.88
C LYS A 37 -32.79 2.24 7.10
N THR A 38 -32.26 2.91 8.09
CA THR A 38 -30.85 2.80 8.46
C THR A 38 -30.62 1.34 8.78
N SER A 39 -29.99 0.63 7.86
CA SER A 39 -29.59 -0.75 8.05
C SER A 39 -28.73 -0.84 9.31
N GLU A 40 -29.00 -1.81 10.16
CA GLU A 40 -28.15 -2.08 11.34
C GLU A 40 -26.79 -2.67 10.95
N TYR A 41 -26.61 -3.07 9.69
CA TYR A 41 -25.40 -3.65 9.14
C TYR A 41 -24.94 -2.92 7.88
N ILE A 42 -23.67 -3.10 7.54
CA ILE A 42 -23.03 -2.63 6.32
C ILE A 42 -22.76 -3.82 5.43
N ASN A 43 -23.04 -3.69 4.13
CA ASN A 43 -22.69 -4.65 3.11
C ASN A 43 -21.41 -4.22 2.41
N LEU A 44 -20.41 -5.07 2.43
CA LEU A 44 -19.14 -4.87 1.73
C LEU A 44 -18.92 -6.02 0.74
N THR A 45 -17.95 -5.81 -0.16
CA THR A 45 -17.44 -6.86 -1.03
C THR A 45 -15.93 -6.97 -0.89
N MET A 46 -15.41 -8.19 -1.04
CA MET A 46 -13.99 -8.44 -1.26
C MET A 46 -13.80 -9.47 -2.38
N ILE A 47 -12.63 -9.49 -2.99
CA ILE A 47 -12.30 -10.53 -3.97
C ILE A 47 -12.11 -11.86 -3.23
N ARG A 48 -12.43 -12.96 -3.90
CA ARG A 48 -12.21 -14.31 -3.35
C ARG A 48 -10.75 -14.51 -3.00
N ALA A 49 -10.48 -14.52 -1.70
CA ALA A 49 -9.12 -14.63 -1.17
C ALA A 49 -8.56 -16.04 -1.36
N SER A 50 -7.28 -16.15 -1.65
CA SER A 50 -6.52 -17.40 -1.53
C SER A 50 -6.30 -17.76 -0.05
N THR A 51 -6.23 -16.74 0.81
CA THR A 51 -6.13 -16.86 2.27
C THR A 51 -6.70 -15.62 2.94
N ILE A 52 -7.27 -15.78 4.12
CA ILE A 52 -7.65 -14.70 5.03
C ILE A 52 -6.65 -14.54 6.19
N ASN A 53 -5.48 -15.19 6.11
CA ASN A 53 -4.39 -14.91 7.04
C ASN A 53 -3.80 -13.53 6.69
N PRO A 54 -3.82 -12.54 7.61
CA PRO A 54 -3.43 -11.17 7.29
C PRO A 54 -1.95 -11.05 6.88
N ILE A 55 -1.08 -11.94 7.35
CA ILE A 55 0.36 -11.92 7.04
C ILE A 55 0.66 -12.48 5.64
N LEU A 56 -0.14 -13.46 5.19
CA LEU A 56 0.06 -14.16 3.92
C LEU A 56 -0.86 -13.68 2.80
N ASN A 57 -1.82 -12.81 3.12
CA ASN A 57 -2.69 -12.21 2.13
C ASN A 57 -1.96 -11.15 1.31
N THR A 58 -2.13 -11.16 -0.01
CA THR A 58 -1.57 -10.18 -0.94
C THR A 58 -2.63 -9.35 -1.67
N ASP A 59 -3.91 -9.67 -1.51
CA ASP A 59 -5.00 -8.93 -2.11
C ASP A 59 -5.44 -7.73 -1.25
N LYS A 60 -5.48 -6.55 -1.86
CA LYS A 60 -5.82 -5.30 -1.16
C LYS A 60 -7.27 -5.23 -0.69
N SER A 61 -8.21 -5.81 -1.44
CA SER A 61 -9.62 -5.77 -1.04
C SER A 61 -9.86 -6.62 0.20
N VAL A 62 -9.15 -7.74 0.32
CA VAL A 62 -9.14 -8.59 1.51
C VAL A 62 -8.45 -7.88 2.68
N SER A 63 -7.32 -7.20 2.44
CA SER A 63 -6.64 -6.42 3.48
C SER A 63 -7.55 -5.38 4.12
N TYR A 64 -8.33 -4.64 3.34
CA TYR A 64 -9.28 -3.64 3.88
C TYR A 64 -10.34 -4.24 4.81
N VAL A 65 -10.77 -5.47 4.56
CA VAL A 65 -11.69 -6.19 5.46
C VAL A 65 -10.95 -6.68 6.69
N LEU A 66 -9.73 -7.20 6.53
CA LEU A 66 -8.91 -7.69 7.64
C LEU A 66 -8.42 -6.55 8.57
N ASP A 67 -8.31 -5.32 8.08
CA ASP A 67 -8.01 -4.13 8.90
C ASP A 67 -9.12 -3.81 9.93
N LEU A 68 -10.34 -4.35 9.74
CA LEU A 68 -11.40 -4.29 10.75
C LEU A 68 -11.19 -5.33 11.87
N VAL A 69 -10.44 -6.40 11.59
CA VAL A 69 -10.25 -7.57 12.44
C VAL A 69 -8.93 -7.53 13.21
N TYR A 70 -7.89 -6.94 12.64
CA TYR A 70 -6.53 -6.92 13.19
C TYR A 70 -6.03 -5.49 13.37
N ASP A 71 -5.37 -5.24 14.48
CA ASP A 71 -4.65 -3.99 14.72
C ASP A 71 -3.15 -4.16 14.49
N SER A 72 -2.48 -3.03 14.22
CA SER A 72 -1.02 -2.90 14.09
C SER A 72 -0.43 -2.08 15.24
N LEU A 73 0.88 -2.03 15.37
CA LEU A 73 1.53 -1.15 16.37
C LEU A 73 1.24 0.32 16.07
N PHE A 74 1.36 0.69 14.80
CA PHE A 74 1.09 2.03 14.30
C PHE A 74 0.19 1.95 13.07
N GLU A 75 -0.56 3.02 12.79
CA GLU A 75 -1.38 3.18 11.61
C GLU A 75 -1.09 4.53 10.93
N LEU A 76 -1.58 4.70 9.71
CA LEU A 76 -1.51 5.98 9.00
C LEU A 76 -2.87 6.66 9.05
N ASP A 77 -2.88 7.93 9.42
CA ASP A 77 -4.09 8.75 9.32
C ASP A 77 -4.42 9.09 7.84
N GLU A 78 -5.51 9.83 7.63
CA GLU A 78 -5.96 10.25 6.30
C GLU A 78 -4.95 11.12 5.53
N ASN A 79 -4.00 11.74 6.23
CA ASN A 79 -2.92 12.55 5.68
C ASN A 79 -1.58 11.80 5.59
N TYR A 80 -1.61 10.48 5.85
CA TYR A 80 -0.44 9.60 5.88
C TYR A 80 0.58 9.92 6.98
N ASN A 81 0.16 10.59 8.05
CA ASN A 81 0.99 10.71 9.24
C ASN A 81 0.86 9.46 10.09
N ILE A 82 1.99 9.03 10.65
CA ILE A 82 2.03 7.86 11.52
C ILE A 82 1.38 8.16 12.87
N GLN A 83 0.48 7.28 13.29
CA GLN A 83 -0.24 7.37 14.56
C GLN A 83 -0.05 6.08 15.37
N PRO A 84 0.09 6.16 16.71
CA PRO A 84 0.12 4.98 17.58
C PRO A 84 -1.27 4.29 17.58
N LYS A 85 -1.33 2.97 17.37
CA LYS A 85 -2.54 2.16 17.46
C LYS A 85 -2.55 1.29 18.71
N LEU A 86 -1.75 0.21 18.74
CA LEU A 86 -1.58 -0.65 19.92
C LEU A 86 -0.56 -0.06 20.93
N VAL A 87 0.12 1.01 20.56
CA VAL A 87 1.20 1.62 21.35
C VAL A 87 0.65 2.69 22.28
N GLU A 88 0.98 2.61 23.58
CA GLU A 88 0.73 3.65 24.57
C GLU A 88 1.81 4.73 24.54
N SER A 89 3.07 4.30 24.47
CA SER A 89 4.20 5.21 24.40
C SER A 89 5.39 4.56 23.71
N TYR A 90 6.25 5.38 23.10
CA TYR A 90 7.48 4.93 22.49
C TYR A 90 8.59 5.97 22.59
N SER A 91 9.84 5.49 22.47
CA SER A 91 11.00 6.37 22.35
C SER A 91 11.98 5.84 21.32
N ILE A 92 12.54 6.73 20.52
CA ILE A 92 13.51 6.41 19.47
C ILE A 92 14.90 6.82 19.99
N SER A 93 15.88 5.92 19.87
CA SER A 93 17.27 6.21 20.24
C SER A 93 17.87 7.30 19.35
N SER A 94 18.85 8.06 19.86
CA SER A 94 19.48 9.17 19.14
C SER A 94 20.14 8.78 17.82
N ASN A 95 20.52 7.51 17.66
CA ASN A 95 21.08 6.96 16.42
C ASN A 95 20.03 6.31 15.50
N ASN A 96 18.73 6.42 15.81
CA ASN A 96 17.61 5.83 15.09
C ASN A 96 17.72 4.32 14.82
N LYS A 97 18.46 3.58 15.67
CA LYS A 97 18.63 2.12 15.54
C LYS A 97 17.83 1.30 16.54
N LYS A 98 17.11 1.97 17.45
CA LYS A 98 16.24 1.30 18.43
C LYS A 98 14.96 2.09 18.65
N ILE A 99 13.89 1.36 18.85
CA ILE A 99 12.61 1.90 19.33
C ILE A 99 12.19 1.08 20.53
N ASP A 100 12.07 1.73 21.68
CA ASP A 100 11.46 1.16 22.88
C ASP A 100 9.97 1.45 22.85
N ILE A 101 9.15 0.42 23.04
CA ILE A 101 7.68 0.49 22.92
C ILE A 101 7.05 -0.03 24.20
N THR A 102 6.02 0.67 24.68
CA THR A 102 5.06 0.17 25.68
C THR A 102 3.70 0.05 25.03
N LEU A 103 3.11 -1.15 25.08
CA LEU A 103 1.76 -1.42 24.58
C LEU A 103 0.69 -0.84 25.52
N LYS A 104 -0.46 -0.46 24.98
CA LYS A 104 -1.65 -0.04 25.73
C LYS A 104 -2.08 -1.12 26.72
N ASP A 105 -2.79 -0.70 27.76
CA ASP A 105 -3.39 -1.59 28.73
C ASP A 105 -4.65 -2.28 28.16
N ASN A 106 -4.93 -3.46 28.65
CA ASN A 106 -6.19 -4.18 28.39
C ASN A 106 -6.50 -4.53 26.93
N ILE A 107 -5.48 -4.59 26.07
CA ILE A 107 -5.67 -5.09 24.72
C ILE A 107 -5.93 -6.59 24.80
N LYS A 108 -7.06 -7.04 24.20
CA LYS A 108 -7.46 -8.43 24.16
C LYS A 108 -7.62 -8.92 22.74
N TRP A 109 -7.28 -10.15 22.54
CA TRP A 109 -7.71 -10.92 21.39
C TRP A 109 -9.23 -11.16 21.45
N HIS A 110 -9.84 -11.48 20.31
CA HIS A 110 -11.28 -11.72 20.19
C HIS A 110 -11.78 -12.90 21.02
N ASP A 111 -10.90 -13.81 21.45
CA ASP A 111 -11.19 -14.93 22.34
C ASP A 111 -11.04 -14.59 23.84
N GLY A 112 -10.68 -13.34 24.16
CA GLY A 112 -10.55 -12.82 25.51
C GLY A 112 -9.15 -12.90 26.11
N GLU A 113 -8.20 -13.60 25.47
CA GLU A 113 -6.80 -13.65 25.89
C GLU A 113 -6.11 -12.30 25.68
N SER A 114 -5.04 -12.05 26.42
CA SER A 114 -4.31 -10.77 26.36
C SER A 114 -3.32 -10.74 25.21
N LEU A 115 -3.33 -9.67 24.41
CA LEU A 115 -2.27 -9.37 23.45
C LEU A 115 -1.02 -8.89 24.20
N THR A 116 0.13 -9.42 23.85
CA THR A 116 1.39 -9.16 24.52
C THR A 116 2.54 -8.82 23.57
N ALA A 117 3.64 -8.34 24.13
CA ALA A 117 4.88 -8.11 23.38
C ALA A 117 5.46 -9.38 22.72
N LYS A 118 5.07 -10.58 23.20
CA LYS A 118 5.46 -11.84 22.56
C LYS A 118 4.77 -12.05 21.21
N ASP A 119 3.52 -11.58 21.09
CA ASP A 119 2.78 -11.65 19.83
C ASP A 119 3.40 -10.72 18.78
N VAL A 120 3.85 -9.54 19.18
CA VAL A 120 4.57 -8.61 18.28
C VAL A 120 5.87 -9.25 17.78
N LYS A 121 6.66 -9.85 18.68
CA LYS A 121 7.89 -10.56 18.30
C LYS A 121 7.61 -11.71 17.36
N TYR A 122 6.62 -12.56 17.68
CA TYR A 122 6.21 -13.67 16.85
C TYR A 122 5.76 -13.23 15.46
N THR A 123 4.95 -12.16 15.37
CA THR A 123 4.49 -11.62 14.09
C THR A 123 5.66 -11.17 13.22
N TYR A 124 6.63 -10.47 13.80
CA TYR A 124 7.85 -10.09 13.09
C TYR A 124 8.61 -11.32 12.55
N GLU A 125 8.80 -12.35 13.40
CA GLU A 125 9.50 -13.59 13.02
C GLU A 125 8.76 -14.28 11.88
N LEU A 126 7.44 -14.42 11.99
CA LEU A 126 6.58 -15.00 10.96
C LEU A 126 6.69 -14.26 9.61
N ILE A 127 6.66 -12.92 9.60
CA ILE A 127 6.83 -12.12 8.39
C ILE A 127 8.24 -12.31 7.81
N ASN A 128 9.28 -12.27 8.64
CA ASN A 128 10.66 -12.39 8.19
C ASN A 128 10.96 -13.76 7.59
N GLU A 129 10.35 -14.82 8.07
CA GLU A 129 10.45 -16.19 7.54
C GLU A 129 9.68 -16.36 6.22
N ASN A 130 8.56 -15.65 6.03
CA ASN A 130 7.72 -15.76 4.84
C ASN A 130 8.06 -14.66 3.82
N LYS A 131 8.93 -14.96 2.88
CA LYS A 131 9.42 -13.99 1.87
C LYS A 131 8.33 -13.49 0.92
N ASP A 132 7.26 -14.25 0.74
CA ASP A 132 6.09 -13.88 -0.08
C ASP A 132 5.10 -12.98 0.65
N SER A 133 5.29 -12.73 1.95
CA SER A 133 4.46 -11.79 2.70
C SER A 133 4.55 -10.38 2.12
N ALA A 134 3.40 -9.72 1.94
CA ALA A 134 3.33 -8.32 1.52
C ALA A 134 4.08 -7.36 2.47
N TYR A 135 4.33 -7.78 3.70
CA TYR A 135 5.02 -7.01 4.75
C TYR A 135 6.51 -7.33 4.87
N ASN A 136 7.05 -8.31 4.10
CA ASN A 136 8.44 -8.75 4.24
C ASN A 136 9.45 -7.59 4.04
N SER A 137 9.19 -6.70 3.09
CA SER A 137 10.03 -5.52 2.85
C SER A 137 10.05 -4.56 4.04
N LEU A 138 8.93 -4.42 4.78
CA LEU A 138 8.83 -3.53 5.94
C LEU A 138 9.76 -3.99 7.08
N VAL A 139 9.86 -5.30 7.29
CA VAL A 139 10.68 -5.85 8.38
C VAL A 139 12.15 -6.08 7.99
N SER A 140 12.53 -5.84 6.75
CA SER A 140 13.88 -6.16 6.21
C SER A 140 15.03 -5.47 6.95
N ASN A 141 14.82 -4.25 7.46
CA ASN A 141 15.79 -3.49 8.25
C ASN A 141 15.72 -3.82 9.76
N ILE A 142 14.75 -4.59 10.23
CA ILE A 142 14.70 -5.01 11.64
C ILE A 142 15.72 -6.10 11.85
N SER A 143 16.59 -5.96 12.85
CA SER A 143 17.57 -6.97 13.25
C SER A 143 17.04 -7.93 14.31
N GLY A 144 16.00 -7.52 15.04
CA GLY A 144 15.32 -8.36 16.03
C GLY A 144 14.50 -7.56 17.02
N ILE A 145 13.65 -8.28 17.77
CA ILE A 145 12.78 -7.74 18.82
C ILE A 145 13.12 -8.39 20.14
N THR A 146 13.40 -7.56 21.16
CA THR A 146 13.64 -7.97 22.53
C THR A 146 12.41 -7.68 23.38
N VAL A 147 11.87 -8.70 24.05
CA VAL A 147 10.68 -8.58 24.91
C VAL A 147 11.11 -8.35 26.35
N HIS A 148 10.53 -7.35 27.03
CA HIS A 148 10.80 -6.97 28.42
C HIS A 148 9.57 -7.15 29.33
N GLY A 149 8.89 -8.30 29.21
CA GLY A 149 7.63 -8.60 29.90
C GLY A 149 6.44 -8.59 28.96
N SER A 150 5.22 -8.47 29.51
CA SER A 150 3.99 -8.60 28.68
C SER A 150 3.74 -7.39 27.77
N LYS A 151 4.16 -6.19 28.16
CA LYS A 151 3.79 -4.94 27.47
C LYS A 151 4.96 -4.16 26.90
N LYS A 152 6.20 -4.48 27.28
CA LYS A 152 7.38 -3.71 26.86
C LYS A 152 8.25 -4.52 25.92
N LEU A 153 8.72 -3.86 24.86
CA LEU A 153 9.63 -4.43 23.88
C LEU A 153 10.56 -3.37 23.31
N THR A 154 11.71 -3.84 22.82
CA THR A 154 12.66 -3.03 22.05
C THR A 154 12.77 -3.62 20.65
N ILE A 155 12.54 -2.81 19.62
CA ILE A 155 12.80 -3.15 18.21
C ILE A 155 14.17 -2.61 17.85
N ASN A 156 15.05 -3.49 17.35
CA ASN A 156 16.40 -3.14 16.93
C ASN A 156 16.47 -3.14 15.40
N PHE A 157 17.12 -2.14 14.83
CA PHE A 157 17.32 -1.97 13.39
C PHE A 157 18.79 -2.21 13.02
N LYS A 158 19.03 -2.75 11.83
CA LYS A 158 20.36 -2.94 11.24
C LYS A 158 21.01 -1.59 10.99
N ASP A 159 20.27 -0.70 10.35
CA ASP A 159 20.71 0.62 9.96
C ASP A 159 19.74 1.70 10.44
N SER A 160 20.27 2.92 10.63
CA SER A 160 19.48 4.10 10.92
C SER A 160 18.49 4.36 9.78
N TYR A 161 17.21 4.53 10.12
CA TYR A 161 16.16 4.72 9.14
C TYR A 161 15.12 5.73 9.63
N ALA A 162 14.92 6.79 8.86
CA ALA A 162 14.03 7.90 9.25
C ALA A 162 12.55 7.47 9.31
N PHE A 163 12.17 6.46 8.53
CA PHE A 163 10.79 5.93 8.46
C PHE A 163 10.61 4.65 9.27
N SER A 164 11.33 4.51 10.37
CA SER A 164 11.32 3.28 11.19
C SER A 164 9.93 2.98 11.79
N LEU A 165 9.14 4.00 12.15
CA LEU A 165 7.78 3.81 12.65
C LEU A 165 6.83 3.32 11.54
N GLU A 166 6.97 3.84 10.34
CA GLU A 166 6.18 3.47 9.16
C GLU A 166 6.40 2.02 8.73
N THR A 167 7.48 1.37 9.20
CA THR A 167 7.70 -0.06 8.99
C THR A 167 6.89 -0.95 9.94
N LEU A 168 6.23 -0.38 10.93
CA LEU A 168 5.52 -1.09 12.01
C LEU A 168 3.98 -1.06 11.84
N ILE A 169 3.50 -0.90 10.62
CA ILE A 169 2.08 -0.83 10.26
C ILE A 169 1.49 -2.18 9.82
N PHE A 170 2.21 -3.28 10.03
CA PHE A 170 1.70 -4.61 9.74
C PHE A 170 0.77 -5.12 10.86
N PRO A 171 -0.26 -5.92 10.51
CA PRO A 171 -1.19 -6.48 11.50
C PRO A 171 -0.47 -7.42 12.47
N ILE A 172 -0.81 -7.33 13.75
CA ILE A 172 -0.29 -8.26 14.77
C ILE A 172 -1.18 -9.48 14.82
N VAL A 173 -0.59 -10.68 14.90
CA VAL A 173 -1.29 -11.96 14.99
C VAL A 173 -0.95 -12.71 16.29
N SER A 174 -1.89 -13.52 16.76
CA SER A 174 -1.73 -14.26 18.00
C SER A 174 -0.70 -15.39 17.85
N LYS A 175 0.34 -15.33 18.68
CA LYS A 175 1.34 -16.39 18.78
C LYS A 175 0.67 -17.73 19.17
N ASP A 176 -0.16 -17.72 20.20
CA ASP A 176 -0.74 -18.94 20.76
C ASP A 176 -1.65 -19.69 19.77
N LYS A 177 -2.18 -18.99 18.76
CA LYS A 177 -3.05 -19.59 17.73
C LYS A 177 -2.28 -20.10 16.51
N LEU A 178 -1.14 -19.52 16.19
CA LEU A 178 -0.46 -19.76 14.91
C LEU A 178 0.92 -20.42 15.07
N ASP A 179 1.50 -20.42 16.28
CA ASP A 179 2.81 -21.00 16.53
C ASP A 179 2.84 -22.51 16.23
N GLY A 180 3.89 -22.95 15.56
CA GLY A 180 4.05 -24.35 15.14
C GLY A 180 3.33 -24.76 13.86
N LEU A 181 2.47 -23.89 13.29
CA LEU A 181 1.81 -24.15 12.01
C LEU A 181 2.79 -23.92 10.85
N LYS A 182 2.76 -24.82 9.87
CA LYS A 182 3.52 -24.67 8.62
C LYS A 182 2.83 -23.67 7.68
N THR A 183 3.55 -23.16 6.69
CA THR A 183 3.04 -22.16 5.74
C THR A 183 1.71 -22.56 5.09
N ASP A 184 1.55 -23.82 4.70
CA ASP A 184 0.28 -24.28 4.09
C ASP A 184 -0.86 -24.33 5.11
N GLU A 185 -0.56 -24.73 6.36
CA GLU A 185 -1.51 -24.73 7.47
C GLU A 185 -1.89 -23.28 7.83
N LEU A 186 -0.94 -22.35 7.84
CA LEU A 186 -1.16 -20.93 8.06
C LEU A 186 -2.08 -20.32 6.98
N LYS A 187 -1.96 -20.72 5.72
CA LYS A 187 -2.85 -20.28 4.64
C LYS A 187 -4.28 -20.79 4.84
N LEU A 188 -4.44 -21.97 5.42
CA LEU A 188 -5.72 -22.63 5.63
C LEU A 188 -6.29 -22.42 7.04
N ALA A 189 -5.61 -21.71 7.93
CA ALA A 189 -5.90 -21.60 9.36
C ALA A 189 -7.17 -20.77 9.68
N LYS A 190 -8.27 -21.02 8.99
CA LYS A 190 -9.53 -20.27 9.09
C LYS A 190 -10.08 -20.17 10.52
N ASN A 191 -9.97 -21.24 11.30
CA ASN A 191 -10.51 -21.31 12.66
C ASN A 191 -9.55 -20.76 13.73
N ASN A 192 -8.29 -20.50 13.37
CA ASN A 192 -7.25 -20.01 14.28
C ASN A 192 -6.98 -18.50 14.10
N LEU A 193 -7.73 -17.84 13.20
CA LEU A 193 -7.57 -16.43 12.93
C LEU A 193 -8.35 -15.60 13.94
N VAL A 194 -7.67 -15.26 15.02
CA VAL A 194 -8.18 -14.43 16.11
C VAL A 194 -7.49 -13.07 16.02
N GLY A 195 -8.28 -12.02 15.88
CA GLY A 195 -7.80 -10.64 15.78
C GLY A 195 -7.92 -9.87 17.09
N SER A 196 -7.47 -8.62 17.09
CA SER A 196 -7.57 -7.66 18.19
C SER A 196 -8.41 -6.43 17.85
N GLY A 197 -8.93 -6.36 16.62
CA GLY A 197 -9.60 -5.21 16.06
C GLY A 197 -11.03 -4.98 16.55
N ALA A 198 -11.65 -3.93 16.00
CA ALA A 198 -12.99 -3.49 16.38
C ALA A 198 -14.10 -4.49 15.98
N TYR A 199 -13.82 -5.39 15.05
CA TYR A 199 -14.77 -6.42 14.61
C TYR A 199 -14.18 -7.82 14.72
N LYS A 200 -15.02 -8.80 15.12
CA LYS A 200 -14.71 -10.24 15.22
C LYS A 200 -15.30 -10.97 14.02
N ILE A 201 -14.60 -12.00 13.53
CA ILE A 201 -15.18 -12.93 12.56
C ILE A 201 -16.22 -13.79 13.24
N LYS A 202 -17.51 -13.50 13.00
CA LYS A 202 -18.65 -14.28 13.51
C LYS A 202 -18.88 -15.54 12.67
N LYS A 203 -18.74 -15.41 11.34
CA LYS A 203 -18.91 -16.51 10.39
C LYS A 203 -18.04 -16.33 9.18
N TYR A 204 -17.49 -17.39 8.67
CA TYR A 204 -16.73 -17.43 7.44
C TYR A 204 -17.15 -18.65 6.61
N GLU A 205 -17.70 -18.39 5.43
CA GLU A 205 -17.98 -19.40 4.41
C GLU A 205 -17.02 -19.21 3.25
N ASP A 206 -16.20 -20.21 3.03
CA ASP A 206 -15.12 -20.12 2.05
C ASP A 206 -15.63 -19.74 0.66
N ARG A 207 -15.01 -18.71 0.07
CA ARG A 207 -15.31 -18.21 -1.28
C ARG A 207 -16.74 -17.68 -1.48
N ASP A 208 -17.52 -17.54 -0.41
CA ASP A 208 -18.90 -17.08 -0.46
C ASP A 208 -19.09 -15.78 0.32
N TYR A 209 -18.97 -15.80 1.66
CA TYR A 209 -19.14 -14.60 2.49
C TYR A 209 -18.44 -14.70 3.85
N MET A 210 -18.28 -13.54 4.46
CA MET A 210 -17.86 -13.37 5.84
C MET A 210 -18.85 -12.47 6.58
N ILE A 211 -19.16 -12.80 7.83
CA ILE A 211 -19.92 -11.92 8.72
C ILE A 211 -18.99 -11.52 9.85
N LEU A 212 -18.86 -10.21 10.03
CA LEU A 212 -18.15 -9.62 11.15
C LEU A 212 -19.16 -9.06 12.15
N GLU A 213 -18.90 -9.24 13.44
CA GLU A 213 -19.69 -8.63 14.51
C GLU A 213 -18.83 -7.66 15.31
N LEU A 214 -19.45 -6.61 15.85
CA LEU A 214 -18.77 -5.60 16.65
C LEU A 214 -18.14 -6.24 17.89
N ASN A 215 -16.85 -5.95 18.12
CA ASN A 215 -16.15 -6.35 19.33
C ASN A 215 -16.49 -5.37 20.49
N SER A 216 -17.40 -5.75 21.37
CA SER A 216 -17.81 -4.94 22.52
C SER A 216 -16.68 -4.65 23.51
N ASP A 217 -15.63 -5.47 23.50
CA ASP A 217 -14.48 -5.39 24.40
C ASP A 217 -13.29 -4.69 23.75
N TYR A 218 -13.48 -4.07 22.57
CA TYR A 218 -12.44 -3.33 21.87
C TYR A 218 -11.96 -2.15 22.71
N TYR A 219 -10.65 -2.02 22.90
CA TYR A 219 -10.04 -1.04 23.80
C TYR A 219 -10.27 0.44 23.39
N ASP A 220 -10.60 0.69 22.12
CA ASP A 220 -10.82 2.02 21.55
C ASP A 220 -12.20 2.13 20.88
N LEU A 221 -13.22 1.52 21.50
CA LEU A 221 -14.56 1.44 20.94
C LEU A 221 -15.31 2.77 21.03
N ASN A 222 -15.56 3.42 19.88
CA ASN A 222 -16.54 4.48 19.76
C ASN A 222 -17.94 3.86 19.48
N LYS A 223 -18.76 3.72 20.51
CA LYS A 223 -20.08 3.06 20.44
C LYS A 223 -21.11 3.78 19.57
N ASP A 224 -20.95 5.08 19.37
CA ASP A 224 -21.96 5.90 18.69
C ASP A 224 -21.94 5.71 17.16
N ASN A 225 -20.80 5.36 16.59
CA ASN A 225 -20.57 5.29 15.14
C ASN A 225 -20.41 3.87 14.58
N ASN A 226 -20.34 2.84 15.43
CA ASN A 226 -20.08 1.49 14.98
C ASN A 226 -21.38 0.72 14.64
N LYS A 227 -21.42 0.09 13.49
CA LYS A 227 -22.49 -0.82 13.13
C LYS A 227 -22.30 -2.16 13.84
N LYS A 228 -23.41 -2.83 14.19
CA LYS A 228 -23.36 -4.10 14.92
C LYS A 228 -22.74 -5.22 14.11
N GLU A 229 -23.02 -5.25 12.82
CA GLU A 229 -22.53 -6.29 11.91
C GLU A 229 -22.07 -5.71 10.58
N VAL A 230 -21.08 -6.37 9.98
CA VAL A 230 -20.61 -6.13 8.60
C VAL A 230 -20.73 -7.45 7.83
N TYR A 231 -21.52 -7.43 6.77
CA TYR A 231 -21.64 -8.55 5.84
C TYR A 231 -20.72 -8.34 4.66
N VAL A 232 -19.80 -9.27 4.41
CA VAL A 232 -18.80 -9.17 3.35
C VAL A 232 -19.03 -10.28 2.34
N LYS A 233 -19.55 -9.94 1.15
CA LYS A 233 -19.71 -10.88 0.04
C LYS A 233 -18.40 -11.05 -0.72
N MET A 234 -18.06 -12.30 -1.05
CA MET A 234 -16.89 -12.61 -1.86
C MET A 234 -17.27 -12.70 -3.34
N VAL A 235 -16.61 -11.89 -4.16
CA VAL A 235 -16.84 -11.81 -5.61
C VAL A 235 -15.57 -12.20 -6.37
N PRO A 236 -15.68 -12.60 -7.66
CA PRO A 236 -14.52 -13.09 -8.40
C PRO A 236 -13.47 -12.00 -8.73
N ASP A 237 -13.91 -10.75 -8.94
CA ASP A 237 -13.06 -9.69 -9.46
C ASP A 237 -13.57 -8.27 -9.09
N THR A 238 -12.78 -7.27 -9.45
CA THR A 238 -13.09 -5.85 -9.18
C THR A 238 -14.31 -5.36 -9.97
N GLU A 239 -14.59 -5.91 -11.15
CA GLU A 239 -15.76 -5.54 -11.92
C GLU A 239 -17.03 -6.00 -11.21
N SER A 240 -17.04 -7.22 -10.71
CA SER A 240 -18.12 -7.74 -9.87
C SER A 240 -18.32 -6.90 -8.60
N GLN A 241 -17.25 -6.38 -7.97
CA GLN A 241 -17.38 -5.44 -6.84
C GLN A 241 -18.09 -4.15 -7.27
N THR A 242 -17.77 -3.63 -8.45
CA THR A 242 -18.42 -2.43 -9.02
C THR A 242 -19.90 -2.66 -9.26
N GLU A 243 -20.26 -3.81 -9.88
CA GLU A 243 -21.67 -4.15 -10.16
C GLU A 243 -22.49 -4.35 -8.89
N MET A 244 -21.90 -4.92 -7.81
CA MET A 244 -22.58 -5.05 -6.51
C MET A 244 -22.93 -3.70 -5.89
N VAL A 245 -22.09 -2.67 -6.07
CA VAL A 245 -22.44 -1.31 -5.59
C VAL A 245 -23.49 -0.66 -6.51
N LEU A 246 -23.38 -0.84 -7.82
CA LEU A 246 -24.37 -0.30 -8.77
C LEU A 246 -25.77 -0.91 -8.54
N SER A 247 -25.86 -2.18 -8.16
CA SER A 247 -27.12 -2.84 -7.78
C SER A 247 -27.60 -2.52 -6.38
N LEU A 248 -26.85 -1.72 -5.60
CA LEU A 248 -27.10 -1.39 -4.19
C LEU A 248 -27.03 -2.63 -3.25
N ASP A 249 -26.37 -3.70 -3.68
CA ASP A 249 -26.11 -4.90 -2.87
C ASP A 249 -24.82 -4.76 -2.01
N SER A 250 -24.03 -3.71 -2.27
CA SER A 250 -22.89 -3.30 -1.44
C SER A 250 -22.95 -1.81 -1.20
N ASP A 251 -22.61 -1.40 0.03
CA ASP A 251 -22.68 0.00 0.47
C ASP A 251 -21.42 0.79 0.11
N ILE A 252 -20.27 0.14 -0.04
CA ILE A 252 -18.98 0.80 -0.28
C ILE A 252 -18.15 -0.04 -1.26
N SER A 253 -17.52 0.60 -2.23
CA SER A 253 -16.48 0.01 -3.06
C SER A 253 -15.46 1.05 -3.50
N LYS A 254 -14.26 0.58 -3.82
CA LYS A 254 -13.25 1.39 -4.49
C LYS A 254 -13.59 1.50 -5.97
N VAL A 255 -13.79 2.73 -6.45
CA VAL A 255 -14.07 3.02 -7.85
C VAL A 255 -12.76 3.14 -8.64
N THR A 256 -12.67 2.46 -9.78
CA THR A 256 -11.54 2.56 -10.71
C THR A 256 -11.76 3.69 -11.72
N LEU A 257 -10.70 4.12 -12.41
CA LEU A 257 -10.81 5.11 -13.51
C LEU A 257 -11.77 4.64 -14.60
N GLY A 258 -11.76 3.34 -14.93
CA GLY A 258 -12.61 2.78 -15.99
C GLY A 258 -14.10 2.68 -15.60
N SER A 259 -14.42 2.64 -14.31
CA SER A 259 -15.82 2.47 -13.84
C SER A 259 -16.44 3.75 -13.29
N ILE A 260 -15.68 4.82 -13.09
CA ILE A 260 -16.19 6.03 -12.39
C ILE A 260 -17.34 6.71 -13.12
N SER A 261 -17.39 6.67 -14.44
CA SER A 261 -18.49 7.24 -15.23
C SER A 261 -19.86 6.60 -14.93
N LYS A 262 -19.87 5.36 -14.41
CA LYS A 262 -21.10 4.67 -14.00
C LYS A 262 -21.71 5.27 -12.73
N PHE A 263 -20.94 6.03 -11.95
CA PHE A 263 -21.35 6.63 -10.67
C PHE A 263 -21.50 8.15 -10.73
N THR A 264 -20.93 8.78 -11.78
CA THR A 264 -21.05 10.22 -11.96
C THR A 264 -22.48 10.55 -12.38
N ASP A 265 -23.01 11.66 -11.86
CA ASP A 265 -24.38 12.13 -12.14
C ASP A 265 -25.50 11.16 -11.71
N ASN A 266 -25.24 10.37 -10.67
CA ASN A 266 -26.20 9.46 -10.09
C ASN A 266 -26.36 9.73 -8.59
N ASP A 267 -27.52 10.28 -8.20
CA ASP A 267 -27.82 10.72 -6.83
C ASP A 267 -27.85 9.60 -5.77
N ASN A 268 -27.82 8.33 -6.22
CA ASN A 268 -27.71 7.18 -5.30
C ASN A 268 -26.32 7.02 -4.71
N PHE A 269 -25.27 7.67 -5.27
CA PHE A 269 -23.89 7.47 -4.90
C PHE A 269 -23.20 8.75 -4.45
N VAL A 270 -22.35 8.62 -3.46
CA VAL A 270 -21.43 9.68 -3.01
C VAL A 270 -20.00 9.24 -3.36
N ILE A 271 -19.32 10.04 -4.18
CA ILE A 271 -17.94 9.78 -4.57
C ILE A 271 -17.01 10.54 -3.64
N ASN A 272 -16.37 9.83 -2.71
CA ASN A 272 -15.32 10.39 -1.86
C ASN A 272 -13.96 10.28 -2.54
N LYS A 273 -13.28 11.42 -2.70
CA LYS A 273 -11.93 11.48 -3.28
C LYS A 273 -10.90 11.55 -2.17
N TYR A 274 -9.89 10.72 -2.26
CA TYR A 274 -8.74 10.76 -1.36
C TYR A 274 -7.44 10.62 -2.16
N GLN A 275 -6.34 11.10 -1.61
CA GLN A 275 -5.05 10.95 -2.25
C GLN A 275 -4.56 9.51 -2.10
N GLY A 276 -4.32 8.84 -3.23
CA GLY A 276 -3.78 7.48 -3.25
C GLY A 276 -2.30 7.42 -2.90
N ARG A 277 -1.82 6.23 -2.57
CA ARG A 277 -0.40 5.93 -2.29
C ARG A 277 0.34 5.33 -3.49
N ASN A 278 -0.34 5.16 -4.62
CA ASN A 278 0.32 4.65 -5.82
C ASN A 278 1.20 5.75 -6.40
N TYR A 279 2.42 5.37 -6.78
CA TYR A 279 3.39 6.21 -7.44
C TYR A 279 3.79 5.53 -8.75
N ASP A 280 3.34 6.11 -9.86
CA ASP A 280 3.63 5.62 -11.19
C ASP A 280 4.87 6.35 -11.73
N TYR A 281 5.87 5.58 -12.17
CA TYR A 281 7.16 6.13 -12.56
C TYR A 281 7.79 5.35 -13.72
N VAL A 282 8.73 6.01 -14.42
CA VAL A 282 9.58 5.38 -15.43
C VAL A 282 10.92 5.07 -14.79
N LEU A 283 11.30 3.79 -14.81
CA LEU A 283 12.60 3.32 -14.34
C LEU A 283 13.52 3.05 -15.55
N PHE A 284 14.74 3.60 -15.51
CA PHE A 284 15.75 3.32 -16.52
C PHE A 284 16.60 2.10 -16.13
N ASN A 285 16.74 1.16 -17.08
CA ASN A 285 17.69 0.06 -16.91
C ASN A 285 19.10 0.55 -17.24
N TYR A 286 19.95 0.71 -16.24
CA TYR A 286 21.33 1.21 -16.38
C TYR A 286 22.28 0.18 -17.03
N ASP A 287 21.92 -1.11 -17.10
CA ASP A 287 22.69 -2.12 -17.82
C ASP A 287 22.53 -2.02 -19.34
N ASN A 288 21.52 -1.28 -19.80
CA ASN A 288 21.35 -1.01 -21.21
C ASN A 288 22.38 0.05 -21.67
N LYS A 289 23.15 -0.26 -22.72
CA LYS A 289 24.24 0.59 -23.22
C LYS A 289 23.83 2.01 -23.58
N TYR A 290 22.58 2.23 -24.01
CA TYR A 290 22.07 3.56 -24.34
C TYR A 290 21.54 4.25 -23.08
N LEU A 291 20.80 3.56 -22.23
CA LEU A 291 20.21 4.13 -21.03
C LEU A 291 21.22 4.37 -19.90
N ASN A 292 22.44 3.78 -19.99
CA ASN A 292 23.57 4.16 -19.13
C ASN A 292 24.08 5.58 -19.40
N ASN A 293 23.84 6.12 -20.60
CA ASN A 293 24.21 7.51 -20.94
C ASN A 293 23.25 8.50 -20.26
N LEU A 294 23.80 9.43 -19.47
CA LEU A 294 23.03 10.43 -18.72
C LEU A 294 22.23 11.35 -19.65
N ASP A 295 22.83 11.75 -20.80
CA ASP A 295 22.20 12.69 -21.72
C ASP A 295 20.99 12.03 -22.42
N ILE A 296 21.01 10.71 -22.68
CA ILE A 296 19.84 9.97 -23.16
C ILE A 296 18.72 9.97 -22.10
N ARG A 297 19.03 9.70 -20.83
CA ARG A 297 18.02 9.72 -19.78
C ARG A 297 17.40 11.11 -19.60
N LYS A 298 18.22 12.18 -19.68
CA LYS A 298 17.73 13.56 -19.66
C LYS A 298 16.87 13.88 -20.87
N ALA A 299 17.27 13.43 -22.07
CA ALA A 299 16.46 13.61 -23.29
C ALA A 299 15.07 12.98 -23.12
N ILE A 300 14.99 11.72 -22.64
CA ILE A 300 13.71 11.03 -22.37
C ILE A 300 12.91 11.81 -21.32
N SER A 301 13.53 12.24 -20.22
CA SER A 301 12.83 12.96 -19.14
C SER A 301 12.23 14.30 -19.62
N PHE A 302 12.92 15.02 -20.52
CA PHE A 302 12.38 16.22 -21.12
C PHE A 302 11.32 15.97 -22.19
N ALA A 303 11.32 14.78 -22.83
CA ALA A 303 10.37 14.42 -23.88
C ALA A 303 9.01 13.94 -23.35
N VAL A 304 8.92 13.54 -22.08
CA VAL A 304 7.69 13.02 -21.49
C VAL A 304 6.81 14.16 -21.00
N ASP A 305 5.67 14.35 -21.66
CA ASP A 305 4.62 15.31 -21.25
C ASP A 305 3.75 14.67 -20.16
N ARG A 306 4.19 14.85 -18.91
CA ARG A 306 3.50 14.27 -17.75
C ARG A 306 2.14 14.91 -17.46
N GLU A 307 1.93 16.18 -17.83
CA GLU A 307 0.66 16.87 -17.65
C GLU A 307 -0.39 16.33 -18.61
N SER A 308 -0.03 16.15 -19.89
CA SER A 308 -0.91 15.48 -20.86
C SER A 308 -1.25 14.04 -20.45
N ILE A 309 -0.30 13.29 -19.92
CA ILE A 309 -0.55 11.94 -19.39
C ILE A 309 -1.58 11.97 -18.26
N ILE A 310 -1.46 12.91 -17.30
CA ILE A 310 -2.43 13.07 -16.20
C ILE A 310 -3.82 13.35 -16.76
N LYS A 311 -3.92 14.24 -17.71
CA LYS A 311 -5.20 14.61 -18.32
C LYS A 311 -5.82 13.44 -19.11
N ASP A 312 -5.04 12.83 -20.01
CA ASP A 312 -5.57 11.89 -21.01
C ASP A 312 -5.72 10.47 -20.45
N ALA A 313 -4.74 10.00 -19.67
CA ALA A 313 -4.76 8.65 -19.12
C ALA A 313 -5.43 8.56 -17.74
N TYR A 314 -5.35 9.62 -16.93
CA TYR A 314 -5.89 9.63 -15.57
C TYR A 314 -7.14 10.50 -15.42
N SER A 315 -7.60 11.17 -16.48
CA SER A 315 -8.77 12.07 -16.45
C SER A 315 -8.70 13.10 -15.31
N ASP A 316 -7.52 13.72 -15.13
CA ASP A 316 -7.19 14.67 -14.06
C ASP A 316 -7.34 14.12 -12.62
N ARG A 317 -7.28 12.79 -12.46
CA ARG A 317 -7.42 12.11 -11.16
C ARG A 317 -6.10 11.64 -10.54
N ALA A 318 -4.99 12.06 -11.11
CA ALA A 318 -3.65 11.91 -10.56
C ALA A 318 -3.04 13.29 -10.27
N LYS A 319 -2.00 13.31 -9.45
CA LYS A 319 -1.21 14.52 -9.20
C LYS A 319 0.20 14.28 -9.71
N LEU A 320 0.76 15.31 -10.34
CA LEU A 320 2.17 15.28 -10.69
C LEU A 320 3.00 15.18 -9.41
N SER A 321 3.83 14.15 -9.33
CA SER A 321 4.80 13.99 -8.26
C SER A 321 6.22 14.08 -8.80
N ASN A 322 7.06 14.81 -8.08
CA ASN A 322 8.47 15.00 -8.45
C ASN A 322 9.37 13.96 -7.82
N PHE A 323 8.90 13.31 -6.75
CA PHE A 323 9.63 12.34 -5.95
C PHE A 323 8.68 11.25 -5.49
N PRO A 324 9.18 10.06 -5.10
CA PRO A 324 8.38 8.97 -4.55
C PRO A 324 7.92 9.26 -3.10
N LEU A 325 7.57 10.51 -2.81
CA LEU A 325 7.04 10.96 -1.53
C LEU A 325 5.75 11.72 -1.77
N ASN A 326 4.80 11.58 -0.85
CA ASN A 326 3.60 12.39 -0.85
C ASN A 326 3.97 13.87 -0.60
N SER A 327 3.38 14.78 -1.37
CA SER A 327 3.63 16.23 -1.23
C SER A 327 3.23 16.81 0.13
N THR A 328 2.41 16.12 0.92
CA THR A 328 2.06 16.49 2.30
C THR A 328 3.02 15.92 3.34
N SER A 329 3.95 15.06 2.93
CA SER A 329 4.96 14.50 3.84
C SER A 329 5.91 15.58 4.34
N LYS A 330 6.23 15.55 5.63
CA LYS A 330 7.28 16.42 6.23
C LYS A 330 8.67 16.25 5.62
N TYR A 331 8.88 15.19 4.85
CA TYR A 331 10.14 14.89 4.17
C TYR A 331 10.14 15.33 2.70
N TYR A 332 9.01 15.88 2.20
CA TYR A 332 8.91 16.35 0.83
C TYR A 332 9.64 17.69 0.69
N ASP A 333 10.63 17.73 -0.19
CA ASP A 333 11.37 18.97 -0.50
C ASP A 333 10.73 19.65 -1.71
N SER A 334 10.02 20.76 -1.47
CA SER A 334 9.37 21.56 -2.52
C SER A 334 10.34 22.37 -3.37
N ASP A 335 11.58 22.56 -2.92
CA ASP A 335 12.58 23.38 -3.62
C ASP A 335 13.27 22.59 -4.73
N LEU A 336 13.27 21.26 -4.63
CA LEU A 336 13.75 20.40 -5.69
C LEU A 336 12.80 20.46 -6.90
N LYS A 337 13.33 20.84 -8.04
CA LYS A 337 12.56 20.92 -9.30
C LYS A 337 12.93 19.76 -10.21
N PRO A 338 11.95 19.00 -10.70
CA PRO A 338 12.19 17.98 -11.71
C PRO A 338 12.47 18.60 -13.06
N LEU A 339 12.97 17.80 -13.99
CA LEU A 339 13.04 18.19 -15.40
C LEU A 339 11.60 18.31 -15.93
N SER A 340 11.24 19.49 -16.42
CA SER A 340 9.93 19.77 -17.01
C SER A 340 9.91 19.37 -18.48
N TYR A 341 8.73 19.01 -19.01
CA TYR A 341 8.54 18.77 -20.44
C TYR A 341 9.08 19.92 -21.29
N ASN A 342 9.99 19.60 -22.22
CA ASN A 342 10.59 20.55 -23.14
C ASN A 342 11.23 19.81 -24.31
N THR A 343 10.57 19.85 -25.46
CA THR A 343 11.01 19.13 -26.67
C THR A 343 12.33 19.64 -27.24
N GLU A 344 12.64 20.91 -27.10
CA GLU A 344 13.92 21.51 -27.55
C GLU A 344 15.08 20.96 -26.69
N ASN A 345 14.92 20.96 -25.37
CA ASN A 345 15.91 20.37 -24.46
C ASN A 345 16.08 18.88 -24.72
N ALA A 346 14.98 18.15 -24.96
CA ALA A 346 15.01 16.73 -25.30
C ALA A 346 15.89 16.49 -26.53
N GLN A 347 15.68 17.25 -27.61
CA GLN A 347 16.47 17.15 -28.83
C GLN A 347 17.94 17.53 -28.61
N ASN A 348 18.21 18.58 -27.84
CA ASN A 348 19.58 19.03 -27.56
C ASN A 348 20.36 17.98 -26.78
N TYR A 349 19.74 17.35 -25.75
CA TYR A 349 20.38 16.27 -25.01
C TYR A 349 20.56 15.01 -25.85
N LEU A 350 19.61 14.68 -26.73
CA LEU A 350 19.74 13.55 -27.64
C LEU A 350 20.90 13.75 -28.62
N LYS A 351 21.04 14.95 -29.24
CA LYS A 351 22.16 15.27 -30.12
C LYS A 351 23.50 15.14 -29.39
N LYS A 352 23.59 15.64 -28.17
CA LYS A 352 24.80 15.55 -27.34
C LYS A 352 25.15 14.09 -27.03
N ALA A 353 24.14 13.25 -26.73
CA ALA A 353 24.35 11.81 -26.48
C ALA A 353 24.86 11.06 -27.71
N VAL A 354 24.32 11.34 -28.91
CA VAL A 354 24.76 10.73 -30.17
C VAL A 354 26.25 11.08 -30.44
N LEU A 355 26.64 12.34 -30.31
CA LEU A 355 28.03 12.77 -30.48
C LEU A 355 28.98 12.04 -29.48
N SER A 356 28.54 11.81 -28.26
CA SER A 356 29.35 11.10 -27.26
C SER A 356 29.53 9.62 -27.57
N LEU A 357 28.51 8.95 -28.13
CA LEU A 357 28.55 7.57 -28.53
C LEU A 357 29.45 7.36 -29.75
N ASP A 358 29.33 8.22 -30.76
CA ASP A 358 30.16 8.17 -31.99
C ASP A 358 31.65 8.35 -31.68
N ASN A 359 32.00 9.22 -30.74
CA ASN A 359 33.38 9.40 -30.29
C ASN A 359 33.93 8.17 -29.53
N THR A 360 33.09 7.46 -28.82
CA THR A 360 33.48 6.24 -28.09
C THR A 360 33.77 5.10 -29.06
N ASP A 361 32.92 4.92 -30.08
CA ASP A 361 33.08 3.87 -31.08
C ASP A 361 34.30 4.13 -31.96
N ASN A 362 34.58 5.39 -32.33
CA ASN A 362 35.77 5.78 -33.10
C ASN A 362 37.10 5.57 -32.33
N ASN A 363 37.10 5.86 -31.00
CA ASN A 363 38.27 5.60 -30.18
C ASN A 363 38.55 4.09 -29.97
N THR A 364 37.48 3.28 -29.92
CA THR A 364 37.61 1.81 -29.82
C THR A 364 38.08 1.19 -31.13
N ALA A 365 37.73 1.77 -32.28
CA ALA A 365 38.19 1.35 -33.59
C ALA A 365 39.68 1.70 -33.84
N SER A 366 40.12 2.92 -33.39
CA SER A 366 41.51 3.35 -33.53
C SER A 366 42.48 2.60 -32.62
N SER A 367 42.05 2.12 -31.47
CA SER A 367 42.91 1.27 -30.62
C SER A 367 43.07 -0.17 -31.11
N LYS A 368 42.18 -0.65 -32.00
CA LYS A 368 42.30 -1.98 -32.62
C LYS A 368 43.15 -2.00 -33.90
N SER A 369 43.51 -0.84 -34.47
CA SER A 369 44.28 -0.76 -35.70
C SER A 369 45.80 -0.62 -35.49
N ASN A 370 46.30 -0.51 -34.27
CA ASN A 370 47.73 -0.35 -33.97
C ASN A 370 48.47 -1.67 -33.56
N ASP A 371 47.79 -2.81 -33.57
CA ASP A 371 48.42 -4.10 -33.16
C ASP A 371 48.64 -5.09 -34.32
N THR A 372 48.92 -4.59 -35.55
CA THR A 372 49.40 -5.45 -36.65
C THR A 372 50.54 -4.75 -37.37
N ASN A 373 51.77 -4.86 -36.79
CA ASN A 373 53.04 -4.99 -37.52
C ASN A 373 54.20 -5.00 -36.52
N SER A 374 54.68 -6.17 -36.20
CA SER A 374 56.11 -6.51 -36.04
C SER A 374 56.22 -8.01 -35.83
N ALA A 375 56.59 -8.71 -36.89
CA ALA A 375 57.06 -10.06 -36.83
C ALA A 375 58.57 -10.05 -36.45
N ASP A 376 58.92 -11.09 -35.72
CA ASP A 376 60.21 -11.76 -35.69
C ASP A 376 61.29 -11.24 -34.72
N SER A 377 61.54 -12.03 -33.70
CA SER A 377 62.82 -12.64 -33.33
C SER A 377 62.75 -13.28 -31.95
N THR A 378 62.82 -14.60 -31.97
CA THR A 378 63.49 -15.53 -31.01
C THR A 378 64.16 -14.96 -29.77
N ASN A 379 63.81 -15.40 -28.55
CA ASN A 379 64.51 -16.40 -27.73
C ASN A 379 64.07 -16.44 -26.27
N ASN A 380 63.79 -17.63 -25.80
CA ASN A 380 64.03 -18.22 -24.46
C ASN A 380 64.29 -17.33 -23.23
N ASN A 381 63.52 -17.44 -22.21
CA ASN A 381 63.77 -18.25 -21.01
C ASN A 381 62.83 -17.93 -19.84
N LYS A 382 62.29 -18.98 -19.34
CA LYS A 382 62.08 -19.38 -17.92
C LYS A 382 62.00 -18.32 -16.81
N ASN A 383 60.96 -18.55 -16.06
CA ASN A 383 60.86 -18.61 -14.58
C ASN A 383 60.43 -17.39 -13.77
N ASP A 384 59.46 -17.70 -13.01
CA ASP A 384 59.18 -17.44 -11.58
C ASP A 384 58.30 -16.24 -11.18
N VAL A 385 57.11 -16.63 -10.76
CA VAL A 385 56.52 -16.54 -9.40
C VAL A 385 56.53 -15.17 -8.68
N ASN A 386 55.32 -14.80 -8.29
CA ASN A 386 54.90 -13.98 -7.13
C ASN A 386 55.18 -12.47 -7.15
N SER A 387 54.11 -11.70 -7.13
CA SER A 387 53.61 -11.10 -5.86
C SER A 387 52.51 -10.08 -6.13
N ILE A 388 51.47 -10.22 -5.36
CA ILE A 388 50.38 -9.32 -5.16
C ILE A 388 50.92 -8.09 -4.42
N GLU A 389 50.71 -6.89 -4.97
CA GLU A 389 50.82 -5.67 -4.15
C GLU A 389 49.63 -4.75 -4.40
N ASN A 390 48.87 -4.57 -3.33
CA ASN A 390 47.83 -3.60 -3.14
C ASN A 390 48.39 -2.18 -3.25
N THR A 391 47.82 -1.35 -4.09
CA THR A 391 47.96 0.10 -3.94
C THR A 391 46.60 0.70 -3.66
N LYS A 392 46.42 1.12 -2.39
CA LYS A 392 45.46 2.09 -1.94
C LYS A 392 45.72 3.44 -2.63
N SER A 393 44.69 4.01 -3.23
CA SER A 393 44.67 5.46 -3.44
C SER A 393 43.66 6.07 -2.48
N GLU A 394 44.18 6.79 -1.52
CA GLU A 394 43.45 7.75 -0.68
C GLU A 394 43.09 8.96 -1.56
N ASP A 395 41.80 9.26 -1.65
CA ASP A 395 41.34 10.58 -2.05
C ASP A 395 40.59 11.22 -0.89
N THR A 396 41.30 12.18 -0.32
CA THR A 396 40.83 13.10 0.70
C THR A 396 39.92 14.14 0.09
N ASN A 397 38.64 14.12 0.47
CA ASN A 397 37.80 15.33 0.39
C ASN A 397 37.26 15.68 1.76
N LYS A 398 37.97 16.63 2.38
CA LYS A 398 37.51 17.44 3.48
C LYS A 398 36.38 18.33 3.02
N VAL A 399 35.20 18.16 3.58
CA VAL A 399 34.19 19.20 3.62
C VAL A 399 34.00 19.60 5.08
N ALA A 400 34.29 20.85 5.34
CA ALA A 400 34.18 21.48 6.64
C ALA A 400 32.74 21.54 7.11
N SER A 401 32.51 21.08 8.31
CA SER A 401 31.28 21.33 9.07
C SER A 401 31.56 22.50 10.04
N ASP A 402 30.92 23.64 9.81
CA ASP A 402 30.65 24.63 10.84
C ASP A 402 29.24 25.16 10.62
N GLY A 403 28.38 24.85 11.55
CA GLY A 403 27.00 25.31 11.58
C GLY A 403 26.40 25.11 12.96
N ASN A 404 26.87 25.92 13.89
CA ASN A 404 26.42 26.05 15.27
C ASN A 404 24.94 26.51 15.29
N ILE A 405 23.99 25.67 15.61
CA ILE A 405 22.61 26.07 15.92
C ILE A 405 22.46 26.14 17.43
N LYS A 406 22.38 27.36 17.91
CA LYS A 406 22.01 27.68 19.31
C LYS A 406 20.51 27.38 19.51
N ASN A 407 20.23 26.49 20.44
CA ASN A 407 18.92 26.31 21.05
C ASN A 407 18.60 27.53 21.93
N ASN A 408 17.59 28.30 21.56
CA ASN A 408 16.92 29.22 22.48
C ASN A 408 15.65 28.54 23.01
N THR A 409 15.74 28.11 24.26
CA THR A 409 14.60 27.73 25.09
C THR A 409 14.08 29.00 25.74
N GLU A 410 12.96 29.52 25.31
CA GLU A 410 12.21 30.51 26.12
C GLU A 410 11.08 29.81 26.87
N GLN A 411 11.27 29.68 28.16
CA GLN A 411 10.20 29.46 29.13
C GLN A 411 9.42 30.74 29.30
N THR A 412 8.14 30.73 29.00
CA THR A 412 7.20 31.70 29.56
C THR A 412 6.28 31.01 30.56
N SER A 413 6.60 31.20 31.80
CA SER A 413 5.69 31.05 32.93
C SER A 413 4.68 32.20 32.88
N ASN A 414 3.36 31.92 32.91
CA ASN A 414 2.39 32.88 33.40
C ASN A 414 1.37 32.21 34.31
N ASN A 415 1.26 32.88 35.43
CA ASN A 415 0.44 32.63 36.59
C ASN A 415 -1.05 32.60 36.32
N SER A 416 -1.68 31.77 37.12
CA SER A 416 -3.08 31.79 37.55
C SER A 416 -3.62 33.16 37.88
N GLU A 417 -4.86 33.43 37.48
CA GLU A 417 -5.84 34.08 38.33
C GLU A 417 -7.27 33.62 38.04
N ASP A 418 -7.86 33.21 39.09
CA ASP A 418 -9.21 32.79 39.40
C ASP A 418 -10.19 33.93 39.17
N THR A 419 -11.35 33.66 38.55
CA THR A 419 -12.60 34.34 38.89
C THR A 419 -13.82 33.54 38.46
N THR A 420 -14.56 33.18 39.47
CA THR A 420 -15.92 32.66 39.56
C THR A 420 -16.99 33.58 38.94
N ALA A 421 -18.09 32.93 38.57
CA ALA A 421 -19.49 33.37 38.56
C ALA A 421 -20.14 33.67 37.17
N LYS A 422 -20.99 32.90 36.73
CA LYS A 422 -22.44 32.66 36.86
C LYS A 422 -22.89 31.62 35.85
#